data_9f9831836d5e031c3f95edaf6bfa37cf
#
_entry.id   9f9831836d5e031c3f95edaf6bfa37cf
#
_cell.length_a   1.000
_cell.length_b   1.000
_cell.length_c   1.000
_cell.angle_alpha   90.00
_cell.angle_beta   90.00
_cell.angle_gamma   90.00
#
_symmetry.space_group_name_H-M   'P 1'
#
loop_
_entity.id
_entity.type
_entity.pdbx_description
1 polymer ?
#
loop_
_entity_poly.entity_id
_entity_poly.type
_entity_poly.pdbx_seq_one_letter_code
_entity_poly.pdbx_strand_id
1 'polypeptide(L)'
;MQANTSTRKPRISIRVGSNSLCFATPDGTLDQLVAFEPYIIKSGVSMAANLRQAFKTSDILQRDNDRALVIADARVLTVPAEEYDEKNADILYRHCFCDTNGETVMACALPSLNAMALYGINSDLKMVVEDHYRDVRFMPLVVPVCNYLHRRSLTGSRRKLYGY
;
A
#
# COMPACT_ATOMS: atom_id res chain seq x y z
N MET A 1 -0.91 -24.12 31.58
CA MET A 1 -1.11 -22.77 31.03
C MET A 1 -0.81 -22.80 29.55
N GLN A 2 -1.84 -22.95 28.71
CA GLN A 2 -1.68 -22.89 27.26
C GLN A 2 -1.61 -21.42 26.87
N ALA A 3 -0.48 -20.99 26.33
CA ALA A 3 -0.34 -19.67 25.72
C ALA A 3 -1.24 -19.63 24.48
N ASN A 4 -2.33 -18.89 24.57
CA ASN A 4 -3.22 -18.58 23.45
C ASN A 4 -2.48 -17.59 22.54
N THR A 5 -1.54 -18.08 21.72
CA THR A 5 -0.99 -17.33 20.61
C THR A 5 -2.08 -17.22 19.55
N SER A 6 -2.90 -16.19 19.67
CA SER A 6 -3.78 -15.75 18.59
C SER A 6 -2.87 -15.42 17.38
N THR A 7 -2.63 -16.39 16.52
CA THR A 7 -1.88 -16.22 15.27
C THR A 7 -2.73 -15.36 14.34
N ARG A 8 -2.50 -14.05 14.44
CA ARG A 8 -3.18 -13.07 13.60
C ARG A 8 -2.79 -13.34 12.14
N LYS A 9 -3.77 -13.64 11.28
CA LYS A 9 -3.54 -13.89 9.84
C LYS A 9 -2.69 -12.76 9.22
N PRO A 10 -1.71 -13.06 8.35
CA PRO A 10 -0.96 -12.04 7.64
C PRO A 10 -1.88 -11.24 6.71
N ARG A 11 -1.51 -9.99 6.38
CA ARG A 11 -2.24 -9.18 5.43
C ARG A 11 -2.04 -9.70 4.01
N ILE A 12 -3.11 -9.71 3.20
CA ILE A 12 -2.99 -9.79 1.76
C ILE A 12 -2.46 -8.45 1.27
N SER A 13 -1.41 -8.47 0.46
CA SER A 13 -0.85 -7.27 -0.17
C SER A 13 -1.48 -7.06 -1.54
N ILE A 14 -2.01 -5.87 -1.79
CA ILE A 14 -2.58 -5.44 -3.06
C ILE A 14 -1.72 -4.28 -3.55
N ARG A 15 -0.94 -4.48 -4.61
CA ARG A 15 -0.19 -3.40 -5.24
C ARG A 15 -1.00 -2.85 -6.40
N VAL A 16 -1.18 -1.53 -6.39
CA VAL A 16 -1.91 -0.78 -7.41
C VAL A 16 -0.96 0.21 -8.06
N GLY A 17 -0.70 0.03 -9.34
CA GLY A 17 0.02 1.00 -10.19
C GLY A 17 -0.92 1.68 -11.17
N SER A 18 -0.40 2.58 -12.00
CA SER A 18 -1.18 3.29 -13.02
C SER A 18 -1.84 2.32 -14.03
N ASN A 19 -1.12 1.28 -14.44
CA ASN A 19 -1.57 0.25 -15.37
C ASN A 19 -1.21 -1.16 -14.88
N SER A 20 -1.12 -1.37 -13.59
CA SER A 20 -0.76 -2.67 -13.03
C SER A 20 -1.50 -2.95 -11.74
N LEU A 21 -1.86 -4.20 -11.56
CA LEU A 21 -2.49 -4.71 -10.35
C LEU A 21 -1.88 -6.07 -10.06
N CYS A 22 -1.45 -6.29 -8.84
CA CYS A 22 -0.98 -7.59 -8.42
C CYS A 22 -1.23 -7.85 -6.94
N PHE A 23 -1.27 -9.11 -6.60
CA PHE A 23 -1.61 -9.59 -5.27
C PHE A 23 -0.48 -10.46 -4.72
N ALA A 24 -0.27 -10.41 -3.43
CA ALA A 24 0.70 -11.25 -2.76
C ALA A 24 0.24 -11.58 -1.34
N THR A 25 0.58 -12.78 -0.89
CA THR A 25 0.38 -13.21 0.49
C THR A 25 1.52 -14.12 0.91
N PRO A 26 1.94 -14.13 2.19
CA PRO A 26 2.87 -15.15 2.66
C PRO A 26 2.32 -16.55 2.39
N ASP A 27 3.16 -17.42 1.85
CA ASP A 27 2.83 -18.83 1.71
C ASP A 27 3.03 -19.52 3.07
N GLY A 28 1.93 -19.97 3.67
CA GLY A 28 1.96 -20.60 5.00
C GLY A 28 2.65 -21.96 5.06
N THR A 29 3.09 -22.51 3.93
CA THR A 29 3.71 -23.84 3.86
C THR A 29 5.23 -23.83 3.95
N LEU A 30 5.88 -22.71 3.66
CA LEU A 30 7.33 -22.57 3.68
C LEU A 30 7.72 -21.21 4.27
N ASP A 31 8.55 -21.21 5.32
CA ASP A 31 9.17 -20.01 5.87
C ASP A 31 9.90 -19.23 4.75
N GLN A 32 9.41 -18.04 4.39
CA GLN A 32 9.95 -17.09 3.42
C GLN A 32 9.39 -17.12 1.98
N LEU A 33 8.46 -18.00 1.63
CA LEU A 33 7.81 -17.92 0.33
C LEU A 33 6.61 -16.97 0.36
N VAL A 34 6.45 -16.27 -0.75
CA VAL A 34 5.32 -15.37 -1.00
C VAL A 34 4.59 -15.89 -2.24
N ALA A 35 3.33 -16.22 -2.10
CA ALA A 35 2.47 -16.44 -3.25
C ALA A 35 2.24 -15.08 -3.94
N PHE A 36 2.46 -15.01 -5.24
CA PHE A 36 2.34 -13.80 -6.03
C PHE A 36 1.47 -14.06 -7.25
N GLU A 37 0.53 -13.15 -7.50
CA GLU A 37 -0.43 -13.24 -8.61
C GLU A 37 -0.51 -11.89 -9.33
N PRO A 38 -0.01 -11.78 -10.57
CA PRO A 38 -0.24 -10.62 -11.42
C PRO A 38 -1.66 -10.66 -11.98
N TYR A 39 -2.31 -9.49 -12.08
CA TYR A 39 -3.64 -9.36 -12.67
C TYR A 39 -3.57 -8.63 -14.01
N ILE A 40 -4.21 -9.18 -15.03
CA ILE A 40 -4.29 -8.56 -16.37
C ILE A 40 -5.42 -7.53 -16.35
N ILE A 41 -5.06 -6.26 -16.40
CA ILE A 41 -6.00 -5.14 -16.41
C ILE A 41 -6.77 -5.11 -17.73
N LYS A 42 -8.08 -4.97 -17.64
CA LYS A 42 -8.93 -4.71 -18.80
C LYS A 42 -8.85 -3.24 -19.19
N SER A 43 -8.44 -2.98 -20.42
CA SER A 43 -8.39 -1.63 -21.01
C SER A 43 -9.78 -0.99 -21.06
N GLY A 44 -9.84 0.32 -20.84
CA GLY A 44 -11.11 1.07 -20.85
C GLY A 44 -11.99 0.86 -19.61
N VAL A 45 -11.50 0.15 -18.61
CA VAL A 45 -12.20 -0.10 -17.35
C VAL A 45 -11.41 0.53 -16.21
N SER A 46 -12.08 1.19 -15.25
CA SER A 46 -11.42 1.81 -14.11
C SER A 46 -10.66 0.79 -13.25
N MET A 47 -9.64 1.26 -12.52
CA MET A 47 -8.87 0.40 -11.61
C MET A 47 -9.76 -0.21 -10.52
N ALA A 48 -10.72 0.56 -10.00
CA ALA A 48 -11.70 0.07 -9.03
C ALA A 48 -12.57 -1.06 -9.59
N ALA A 49 -13.01 -0.94 -10.85
CA ALA A 49 -13.80 -2.00 -11.50
C ALA A 49 -12.95 -3.24 -11.83
N ASN A 50 -11.69 -3.06 -12.22
CA ASN A 50 -10.73 -4.16 -12.38
C ASN A 50 -10.52 -4.89 -11.05
N LEU A 51 -10.39 -4.17 -9.94
CA LEU A 51 -10.23 -4.78 -8.62
C LEU A 51 -11.49 -5.53 -8.18
N ARG A 52 -12.69 -5.00 -8.41
CA ARG A 52 -13.95 -5.73 -8.16
C ARG A 52 -14.02 -7.05 -8.94
N GLN A 53 -13.52 -7.05 -10.17
CA GLN A 53 -13.45 -8.27 -10.96
C GLN A 53 -12.41 -9.24 -10.41
N ALA A 54 -11.24 -8.72 -9.97
CA ALA A 54 -10.19 -9.52 -9.37
C ALA A 54 -10.67 -10.25 -8.11
N PHE A 55 -11.50 -9.65 -7.27
CA PHE A 55 -12.09 -10.33 -6.10
C PHE A 55 -12.89 -11.57 -6.44
N LYS A 56 -13.38 -11.67 -7.69
CA LYS A 56 -14.15 -12.83 -8.17
C LYS A 56 -13.29 -13.90 -8.82
N THR A 57 -12.08 -13.56 -9.25
CA THR A 57 -11.26 -14.43 -10.12
C THR A 57 -9.86 -14.74 -9.59
N SER A 58 -9.37 -13.97 -8.63
CA SER A 58 -8.01 -14.15 -8.06
C SER A 58 -8.01 -15.22 -6.97
N ASP A 59 -7.15 -16.20 -7.09
CA ASP A 59 -6.97 -17.24 -6.07
C ASP A 59 -6.46 -16.67 -4.73
N ILE A 60 -5.64 -15.62 -4.77
CA ILE A 60 -5.11 -14.97 -3.56
C ILE A 60 -6.21 -14.18 -2.86
N LEU A 61 -6.99 -13.40 -3.60
CA LEU A 61 -8.01 -12.53 -3.01
C LEU A 61 -9.22 -13.32 -2.47
N GLN A 62 -9.47 -14.53 -2.98
CA GLN A 62 -10.54 -15.41 -2.50
C GLN A 62 -10.18 -16.18 -1.23
N ARG A 63 -8.92 -16.12 -0.79
CA ARG A 63 -8.53 -16.75 0.48
C ARG A 63 -9.22 -16.08 1.65
N ASP A 64 -9.67 -16.90 2.61
CA ASP A 64 -10.28 -16.39 3.85
C ASP A 64 -9.31 -15.48 4.62
N ASN A 65 -9.47 -14.18 4.46
CA ASN A 65 -8.68 -13.16 5.13
C ASN A 65 -9.50 -11.86 5.23
N ASP A 66 -9.45 -11.23 6.39
CA ASP A 66 -10.14 -9.96 6.68
C ASP A 66 -9.18 -8.75 6.68
N ARG A 67 -7.91 -8.96 6.29
CA ARG A 67 -6.83 -7.98 6.42
C ARG A 67 -6.11 -7.72 5.10
N ALA A 68 -6.05 -6.47 4.69
CA ALA A 68 -5.32 -6.06 3.49
C ALA A 68 -4.29 -4.96 3.76
N LEU A 69 -3.23 -4.96 2.94
CA LEU A 69 -2.28 -3.89 2.78
C LEU A 69 -2.31 -3.43 1.33
N VAL A 70 -2.77 -2.22 1.09
CA VAL A 70 -2.76 -1.62 -0.25
C VAL A 70 -1.51 -0.76 -0.40
N ILE A 71 -0.71 -1.07 -1.42
CA ILE A 71 0.49 -0.32 -1.78
C ILE A 71 0.19 0.39 -3.11
N ALA A 72 0.01 1.71 -3.03
CA ALA A 72 -0.33 2.53 -4.20
C ALA A 72 0.91 3.20 -4.80
N ASP A 73 1.02 3.12 -6.12
CA ASP A 73 1.96 3.94 -6.89
C ASP A 73 1.32 5.33 -7.06
N ALA A 74 1.56 6.19 -6.09
CA ALA A 74 0.94 7.48 -5.96
C ALA A 74 1.99 8.60 -5.91
N ARG A 75 1.58 9.80 -6.32
CA ARG A 75 2.37 11.02 -6.08
C ARG A 75 2.48 11.23 -4.58
N VAL A 76 3.66 11.61 -4.11
CA VAL A 76 3.93 11.79 -2.69
C VAL A 76 4.52 13.17 -2.42
N LEU A 77 3.93 13.87 -1.47
CA LEU A 77 4.49 15.06 -0.86
C LEU A 77 5.03 14.68 0.53
N THR A 78 6.30 14.93 0.76
CA THR A 78 6.92 14.74 2.08
C THR A 78 6.90 16.04 2.87
N VAL A 79 6.42 15.96 4.11
CA VAL A 79 6.36 17.08 5.05
C VAL A 79 7.16 16.70 6.30
N PRO A 80 8.05 17.57 6.84
CA PRO A 80 8.69 17.32 8.12
C PRO A 80 7.66 16.96 9.20
N ALA A 81 7.96 15.99 10.05
CA ALA A 81 6.99 15.51 11.04
C ALA A 81 6.55 16.61 12.02
N GLU A 82 7.44 17.56 12.33
CA GLU A 82 7.19 18.70 13.20
C GLU A 82 6.30 19.79 12.59
N GLU A 83 6.23 19.83 11.25
CA GLU A 83 5.40 20.80 10.50
C GLU A 83 4.08 20.18 10.02
N TYR A 84 3.88 18.88 10.26
CA TYR A 84 2.69 18.18 9.81
C TYR A 84 1.45 18.57 10.63
N ASP A 85 0.43 19.06 9.95
CA ASP A 85 -0.91 19.29 10.52
C ASP A 85 -1.96 18.54 9.68
N GLU A 86 -2.65 17.60 10.32
CA GLU A 86 -3.68 16.78 9.69
C GLU A 86 -4.79 17.60 9.06
N LYS A 87 -5.15 18.74 9.68
CA LYS A 87 -6.23 19.62 9.18
C LYS A 87 -5.88 20.30 7.87
N ASN A 88 -4.60 20.55 7.64
CA ASN A 88 -4.10 21.23 6.46
C ASN A 88 -3.56 20.26 5.38
N ALA A 89 -3.48 18.98 5.68
CA ALA A 89 -2.84 17.97 4.81
C ALA A 89 -3.49 17.89 3.42
N ASP A 90 -4.82 17.90 3.33
CA ASP A 90 -5.55 17.84 2.06
C ASP A 90 -5.30 19.11 1.22
N ILE A 91 -5.37 20.27 1.85
CA ILE A 91 -5.15 21.55 1.17
C ILE A 91 -3.72 21.63 0.64
N LEU A 92 -2.74 21.26 1.46
CA LEU A 92 -1.33 21.29 1.10
C LEU A 92 -1.04 20.33 -0.08
N TYR A 93 -1.57 19.11 -0.03
CA TYR A 93 -1.41 18.15 -1.11
C TYR A 93 -1.99 18.66 -2.43
N ARG A 94 -3.24 19.18 -2.41
CA ARG A 94 -3.93 19.69 -3.59
C ARG A 94 -3.31 20.96 -4.14
N HIS A 95 -2.65 21.74 -3.29
CA HIS A 95 -1.89 22.90 -3.75
C HIS A 95 -0.63 22.51 -4.54
N CYS A 96 0.02 21.42 -4.12
CA CYS A 96 1.25 20.94 -4.78
C CYS A 96 0.97 20.11 -6.05
N PHE A 97 -0.19 19.46 -6.13
CA PHE A 97 -0.51 18.57 -7.25
C PHE A 97 -1.82 18.98 -7.93
N CYS A 98 -1.74 19.15 -9.25
CA CYS A 98 -2.93 19.34 -10.10
C CYS A 98 -3.66 18.00 -10.31
N ASP A 99 -4.91 18.06 -10.75
CA ASP A 99 -5.71 16.90 -11.16
C ASP A 99 -5.86 15.83 -10.08
N THR A 100 -6.15 16.25 -8.86
CA THR A 100 -6.39 15.38 -7.70
C THR A 100 -7.88 15.06 -7.50
N ASN A 101 -8.72 15.34 -8.51
CA ASN A 101 -10.15 15.06 -8.47
C ASN A 101 -10.40 13.54 -8.34
N GLY A 102 -11.29 13.16 -7.43
CA GLY A 102 -11.57 11.74 -7.17
C GLY A 102 -10.51 11.02 -6.32
N GLU A 103 -9.53 11.74 -5.78
CA GLU A 103 -8.57 11.21 -4.81
C GLU A 103 -8.96 11.55 -3.37
N THR A 104 -8.80 10.59 -2.49
CA THR A 104 -8.77 10.79 -1.04
C THR A 104 -7.32 10.98 -0.62
N VAL A 105 -7.00 12.11 -0.01
CA VAL A 105 -5.66 12.39 0.51
C VAL A 105 -5.47 11.68 1.84
N MET A 106 -4.34 10.99 1.95
CA MET A 106 -3.96 10.22 3.12
C MET A 106 -2.54 10.59 3.57
N ALA A 107 -2.22 10.29 4.82
CA ALA A 107 -0.90 10.49 5.39
C ALA A 107 -0.33 9.16 5.92
N CYS A 108 0.96 8.98 5.73
CA CYS A 108 1.70 7.82 6.25
C CYS A 108 3.04 8.28 6.82
N ALA A 109 3.37 7.82 8.02
CA ALA A 109 4.65 8.17 8.64
C ALA A 109 5.85 7.55 7.90
N LEU A 110 6.91 8.33 7.76
CA LEU A 110 8.24 7.95 7.29
C LEU A 110 9.26 8.14 8.43
N PRO A 111 9.31 7.26 9.43
CA PRO A 111 10.13 7.46 10.62
C PRO A 111 11.62 7.58 10.32
N SER A 112 12.10 6.88 9.29
CA SER A 112 13.50 6.94 8.86
C SER A 112 13.94 8.31 8.34
N LEU A 113 12.99 9.16 7.95
CA LEU A 113 13.22 10.52 7.45
C LEU A 113 12.66 11.61 8.39
N ASN A 114 12.12 11.23 9.54
CA ASN A 114 11.38 12.15 10.43
C ASN A 114 10.35 12.99 9.66
N ALA A 115 9.56 12.35 8.81
CA ALA A 115 8.62 13.00 7.91
C ALA A 115 7.30 12.24 7.81
N MET A 116 6.30 12.94 7.28
CA MET A 116 5.02 12.39 6.85
C MET A 116 4.97 12.38 5.32
N ALA A 117 4.50 11.29 4.75
CA ALA A 117 4.20 11.16 3.33
C ALA A 117 2.71 11.41 3.11
N LEU A 118 2.36 12.52 2.44
CA LEU A 118 1.00 12.78 1.97
C LEU A 118 0.86 12.22 0.56
N TYR A 119 -0.24 11.52 0.29
CA TYR A 119 -0.48 10.90 -1.00
C TYR A 119 -1.97 10.78 -1.28
N GLY A 120 -2.33 10.81 -2.57
CA GLY A 120 -3.69 10.59 -3.03
C GLY A 120 -3.93 9.13 -3.40
N ILE A 121 -5.09 8.61 -3.05
CA ILE A 121 -5.59 7.33 -3.54
C ILE A 121 -6.96 7.53 -4.17
N ASN A 122 -7.23 6.87 -5.29
CA ASN A 122 -8.54 6.94 -5.92
C ASN A 122 -9.64 6.51 -4.94
N SER A 123 -10.63 7.38 -4.73
CA SER A 123 -11.68 7.19 -3.72
C SER A 123 -12.54 5.95 -3.98
N ASP A 124 -12.83 5.63 -5.24
CA ASP A 124 -13.61 4.44 -5.60
C ASP A 124 -12.82 3.17 -5.31
N LEU A 125 -11.51 3.18 -5.58
CA LEU A 125 -10.63 2.05 -5.27
C LEU A 125 -10.53 1.84 -3.76
N LYS A 126 -10.37 2.92 -3.00
CA LYS A 126 -10.34 2.89 -1.53
C LYS A 126 -11.62 2.25 -0.98
N MET A 127 -12.77 2.72 -1.43
CA MET A 127 -14.08 2.19 -1.03
C MET A 127 -14.21 0.70 -1.37
N VAL A 128 -13.82 0.27 -2.57
CA VAL A 128 -13.88 -1.14 -2.99
C VAL A 128 -13.07 -2.07 -2.08
N VAL A 129 -11.91 -1.61 -1.60
CA VAL A 129 -11.08 -2.40 -0.69
C VAL A 129 -11.67 -2.43 0.72
N GLU A 130 -12.14 -1.28 1.22
CA GLU A 130 -12.73 -1.16 2.55
C GLU A 130 -14.07 -1.92 2.68
N ASP A 131 -14.83 -2.04 1.59
CA ASP A 131 -16.04 -2.86 1.55
C ASP A 131 -15.73 -4.37 1.64
N HIS A 132 -14.53 -4.77 1.18
CA HIS A 132 -14.15 -6.18 1.12
C HIS A 132 -13.38 -6.66 2.37
N TYR A 133 -12.55 -5.81 2.96
CA TYR A 133 -11.72 -6.15 4.12
C TYR A 133 -12.02 -5.28 5.33
N ARG A 134 -12.01 -5.87 6.53
CA ARG A 134 -12.29 -5.16 7.79
C ARG A 134 -11.10 -4.37 8.32
N ASP A 135 -9.88 -4.87 8.11
CA ASP A 135 -8.64 -4.25 8.59
C ASP A 135 -7.75 -3.91 7.39
N VAL A 136 -7.92 -2.70 6.84
CA VAL A 136 -7.17 -2.22 5.68
C VAL A 136 -6.12 -1.21 6.11
N ARG A 137 -4.93 -1.35 5.52
CA ARG A 137 -3.89 -0.32 5.57
C ARG A 137 -3.55 0.12 4.17
N PHE A 138 -3.41 1.43 4.00
CA PHE A 138 -2.94 2.03 2.76
C PHE A 138 -1.57 2.65 2.97
N MET A 139 -0.70 2.57 1.97
CA MET A 139 0.57 3.28 1.95
C MET A 139 1.04 3.53 0.52
N PRO A 140 1.77 4.61 0.27
CA PRO A 140 2.39 4.80 -1.04
C PRO A 140 3.62 3.90 -1.17
N LEU A 141 3.95 3.53 -2.41
CA LEU A 141 5.08 2.62 -2.73
C LEU A 141 6.42 3.09 -2.16
N VAL A 142 6.62 4.40 -2.04
CA VAL A 142 7.86 4.98 -1.50
C VAL A 142 8.12 4.55 -0.05
N VAL A 143 7.08 4.33 0.75
CA VAL A 143 7.24 4.00 2.18
C VAL A 143 7.92 2.64 2.39
N PRO A 144 7.45 1.51 1.82
CA PRO A 144 8.14 0.24 1.96
C PRO A 144 9.53 0.25 1.31
N VAL A 145 9.73 1.00 0.22
CA VAL A 145 11.04 1.15 -0.42
C VAL A 145 12.02 1.89 0.50
N CYS A 146 11.63 3.04 1.06
CA CYS A 146 12.47 3.78 2.03
C CYS A 146 12.81 2.92 3.26
N ASN A 147 11.83 2.21 3.80
CA ASN A 147 12.04 1.32 4.95
C ASN A 147 13.01 0.18 4.61
N TYR A 148 12.93 -0.40 3.43
CA TYR A 148 13.86 -1.42 2.96
C TYR A 148 15.27 -0.86 2.83
N LEU A 149 15.44 0.28 2.14
CA LEU A 149 16.75 0.92 1.94
C LEU A 149 17.38 1.32 3.28
N HIS A 150 16.59 1.88 4.20
CA HIS A 150 17.05 2.23 5.53
C HIS A 150 17.56 1.00 6.30
N ARG A 151 16.81 -0.10 6.33
CA ARG A 151 17.24 -1.34 6.97
C ARG A 151 18.53 -1.88 6.36
N ARG A 152 18.66 -1.83 5.04
CA ARG A 152 19.86 -2.26 4.32
C ARG A 152 21.07 -1.38 4.64
N SER A 153 20.89 -0.07 4.81
CA SER A 153 21.97 0.84 5.19
C SER A 153 22.51 0.55 6.60
N LEU A 154 21.64 0.14 7.53
CA LEU A 154 22.02 -0.19 8.90
C LEU A 154 22.81 -1.52 9.01
N THR A 155 22.69 -2.42 8.04
CA THR A 155 23.37 -3.74 8.07
C THR A 155 24.83 -3.68 7.64
N GLY A 156 25.44 -2.51 7.53
CA GLY A 156 26.87 -2.35 7.28
C GLY A 156 27.34 -2.72 5.88
N SER A 157 26.44 -2.90 4.93
CA SER A 157 26.80 -3.13 3.54
C SER A 157 27.45 -1.88 2.95
N ARG A 158 28.74 -1.93 2.59
CA ARG A 158 29.43 -0.85 1.89
C ARG A 158 28.94 -0.62 0.45
N ARG A 159 27.93 -1.37 0.00
CA ARG A 159 27.33 -1.22 -1.33
C ARG A 159 26.36 -0.04 -1.31
N LYS A 160 26.55 0.87 -2.24
CA LYS A 160 25.60 1.95 -2.49
C LYS A 160 24.30 1.35 -3.01
N LEU A 161 23.18 1.72 -2.41
CA LEU A 161 21.84 1.35 -2.86
C LEU A 161 21.27 2.54 -3.63
N TYR A 162 20.85 2.28 -4.86
CA TYR A 162 20.16 3.27 -5.69
C TYR A 162 18.74 2.77 -5.91
N GLY A 163 17.76 3.64 -5.69
CA GLY A 163 16.36 3.42 -6.08
C GLY A 163 16.04 4.30 -7.29
N TYR A 164 15.23 3.79 -8.21
CA TYR A 164 14.67 4.51 -9.35
C TYR A 164 13.16 4.63 -9.16
#